data_55f5d3cf15439e7217add8accb1f4213
#
_entry.id   55f5d3cf15439e7217add8accb1f4213
#
_cell.length_a   1.000
_cell.length_b   1.000
_cell.length_c   1.000
_cell.angle_alpha   90.00
_cell.angle_beta   90.00
_cell.angle_gamma   90.00
#
_symmetry.space_group_name_H-M   'P 1'
#
loop_
_entity.id
_entity.type
_entity.pdbx_description
1 polymer ?
#
loop_
_entity_poly.entity_id
_entity_poly.type
_entity_poly.pdbx_seq_one_letter_code
_entity_poly.pdbx_strand_id
1 'polypeptide(L)'
;GITAAAYNGGLPHTERALRQEEWMNGKVRVMVATNAFGMGIDKADVRFVVHYTLCDSLENYYQEAGRAGRDGARSYALLLVSPEDPDRVRRRFEADFPPLESVKDVYDKIGSYLRVEIGEGDRSSHTFNIHDFCAREHLYHGKVKSALELLEQNGYMSLSDEMENPARIIFCISRDDLYRIRCEKEELDPFIRTILRLYNGVFTEFRKIDELEIARWSGYTVERVKELLKRLWQMRIIRYIPSNRSPMITFLTERLPRADLYISPESYKFRRELTLERFDRMLRYAENDRQCRSALMEAYFGVENPADCGVCDLCLERKRRQRRSDDLSGRILNLLEEGALDVRELVARLACDPGQGAEAIDELLASAKISQLESGKVVKNR
;
A
#
# COMPACT_ATOMS: atom_id res chain seq x y z
N GLY A 1 -4.44 -22.04 -19.57
CA GLY A 1 -4.26 -21.21 -18.38
C GLY A 1 -4.75 -19.78 -18.59
N ILE A 2 -4.89 -19.00 -17.54
CA ILE A 2 -5.23 -17.57 -17.59
C ILE A 2 -3.94 -16.76 -17.56
N THR A 3 -3.77 -15.82 -18.51
CA THR A 3 -2.59 -14.93 -18.51
C THR A 3 -2.70 -13.91 -17.39
N ALA A 4 -1.66 -13.79 -16.57
CA ALA A 4 -1.62 -12.86 -15.45
C ALA A 4 -0.26 -12.14 -15.40
N ALA A 5 -0.27 -10.90 -14.91
CA ALA A 5 0.94 -10.13 -14.63
C ALA A 5 0.86 -9.50 -13.23
N ALA A 6 2.02 -9.36 -12.59
CA ALA A 6 2.16 -8.65 -11.32
C ALA A 6 2.47 -7.17 -11.58
N TYR A 7 1.94 -6.28 -10.72
CA TYR A 7 2.20 -4.84 -10.79
C TYR A 7 2.36 -4.26 -9.38
N ASN A 8 3.51 -3.68 -9.10
CA ASN A 8 3.80 -3.05 -7.81
C ASN A 8 4.73 -1.84 -7.96
N GLY A 9 4.85 -1.03 -6.92
CA GLY A 9 5.67 0.18 -6.91
C GLY A 9 7.18 -0.05 -7.07
N GLY A 10 7.68 -1.26 -6.76
CA GLY A 10 9.10 -1.62 -6.89
C GLY A 10 9.54 -1.95 -8.33
N LEU A 11 8.59 -2.08 -9.26
CA LEU A 11 8.94 -2.33 -10.67
C LEU A 11 9.44 -1.04 -11.35
N PRO A 12 10.44 -1.15 -12.27
CA PRO A 12 10.86 -0.04 -13.10
C PRO A 12 9.69 0.59 -13.87
N HIS A 13 9.74 1.90 -14.10
CA HIS A 13 8.66 2.64 -14.77
C HIS A 13 8.33 2.05 -16.16
N THR A 14 9.35 1.68 -16.93
CA THR A 14 9.20 1.08 -18.25
C THR A 14 8.47 -0.26 -18.20
N GLU A 15 8.76 -1.09 -17.21
CA GLU A 15 8.10 -2.37 -17.02
C GLU A 15 6.66 -2.21 -16.54
N ARG A 16 6.39 -1.24 -15.66
CA ARG A 16 5.03 -0.89 -15.25
C ARG A 16 4.18 -0.46 -16.44
N ALA A 17 4.72 0.42 -17.29
CA ALA A 17 4.03 0.90 -18.50
C ALA A 17 3.72 -0.25 -19.45
N LEU A 18 4.68 -1.15 -19.71
CA LEU A 18 4.49 -2.31 -20.59
C LEU A 18 3.39 -3.24 -20.06
N ARG A 19 3.43 -3.62 -18.80
CA ARG A 19 2.43 -4.50 -18.19
C ARG A 19 1.03 -3.90 -18.20
N GLN A 20 0.93 -2.59 -17.95
CA GLN A 20 -0.32 -1.85 -18.05
C GLN A 20 -0.88 -1.88 -19.47
N GLU A 21 -0.03 -1.63 -20.48
CA GLU A 21 -0.43 -1.67 -21.89
C GLU A 21 -0.90 -3.08 -22.31
N GLU A 22 -0.17 -4.13 -21.93
CA GLU A 22 -0.56 -5.51 -22.21
C GLU A 22 -1.92 -5.88 -21.59
N TRP A 23 -2.19 -5.39 -20.38
CA TRP A 23 -3.48 -5.59 -19.74
C TRP A 23 -4.59 -4.76 -20.40
N MET A 24 -4.33 -3.49 -20.77
CA MET A 24 -5.29 -2.66 -21.50
C MET A 24 -5.70 -3.29 -22.84
N ASN A 25 -4.73 -3.86 -23.55
CA ASN A 25 -4.91 -4.52 -24.84
C ASN A 25 -5.43 -5.97 -24.75
N GLY A 26 -5.68 -6.48 -23.54
CA GLY A 26 -6.22 -7.83 -23.32
C GLY A 26 -5.26 -9.00 -23.51
N LYS A 27 -3.95 -8.76 -23.75
CA LYS A 27 -2.90 -9.80 -23.79
C LYS A 27 -2.77 -10.46 -22.41
N VAL A 28 -2.80 -9.65 -21.36
CA VAL A 28 -2.85 -10.07 -19.97
C VAL A 28 -4.30 -9.91 -19.48
N ARG A 29 -4.90 -11.01 -19.03
CA ARG A 29 -6.31 -11.03 -18.59
C ARG A 29 -6.47 -10.64 -17.13
N VAL A 30 -5.48 -10.93 -16.29
CA VAL A 30 -5.52 -10.67 -14.84
C VAL A 30 -4.32 -9.84 -14.43
N MET A 31 -4.56 -8.72 -13.79
CA MET A 31 -3.52 -7.92 -13.14
C MET A 31 -3.56 -8.17 -11.64
N VAL A 32 -2.46 -8.70 -11.09
CA VAL A 32 -2.25 -8.87 -9.64
C VAL A 32 -1.44 -7.68 -9.16
N ALA A 33 -2.06 -6.77 -8.43
CA ALA A 33 -1.47 -5.49 -8.16
C ALA A 33 -1.58 -5.06 -6.70
N THR A 34 -0.64 -4.21 -6.27
CA THR A 34 -0.80 -3.38 -5.09
C THR A 34 -1.56 -2.10 -5.45
N ASN A 35 -1.87 -1.25 -4.47
CA ASN A 35 -2.48 0.07 -4.67
C ASN A 35 -1.70 1.01 -5.63
N ALA A 36 -0.44 0.66 -5.97
CA ALA A 36 0.32 1.34 -7.01
C ALA A 36 -0.32 1.23 -8.41
N PHE A 37 -1.18 0.21 -8.64
CA PHE A 37 -1.93 0.02 -9.88
C PHE A 37 -3.31 0.68 -9.73
N GLY A 38 -3.40 1.96 -10.01
CA GLY A 38 -4.69 2.57 -9.76
C GLY A 38 -4.90 3.94 -10.37
N MET A 39 -4.10 4.91 -10.08
CA MET A 39 -4.31 6.26 -10.58
C MET A 39 -4.16 6.32 -12.11
N GLY A 40 -5.19 6.87 -12.77
CA GLY A 40 -5.18 7.05 -14.23
C GLY A 40 -5.54 5.81 -15.06
N ILE A 41 -5.96 4.70 -14.46
CA ILE A 41 -6.41 3.52 -15.20
C ILE A 41 -7.90 3.63 -15.51
N ASP A 42 -8.21 3.67 -16.80
CA ASP A 42 -9.58 3.71 -17.33
C ASP A 42 -9.80 2.59 -18.34
N LYS A 43 -10.03 1.37 -17.83
CA LYS A 43 -10.45 0.22 -18.62
C LYS A 43 -11.91 -0.05 -18.34
N ALA A 44 -12.75 0.05 -19.36
CA ALA A 44 -14.20 -0.02 -19.23
C ALA A 44 -14.69 -1.43 -18.88
N ASP A 45 -14.07 -2.47 -19.44
CA ASP A 45 -14.52 -3.87 -19.41
C ASP A 45 -13.94 -4.72 -18.28
N VAL A 46 -13.60 -4.13 -17.15
CA VAL A 46 -13.18 -4.87 -15.96
C VAL A 46 -14.35 -5.63 -15.37
N ARG A 47 -14.29 -6.96 -15.40
CA ARG A 47 -15.39 -7.83 -14.92
C ARG A 47 -15.28 -8.17 -13.44
N PHE A 48 -14.06 -8.22 -12.90
CA PHE A 48 -13.80 -8.59 -11.51
C PHE A 48 -12.75 -7.66 -10.90
N VAL A 49 -13.04 -7.16 -9.71
CA VAL A 49 -12.06 -6.61 -8.79
C VAL A 49 -12.09 -7.47 -7.53
N VAL A 50 -10.97 -8.08 -7.20
CA VAL A 50 -10.86 -8.99 -6.05
C VAL A 50 -9.85 -8.42 -5.06
N HIS A 51 -10.29 -8.08 -3.88
CA HIS A 51 -9.44 -7.70 -2.77
C HIS A 51 -9.09 -8.95 -1.96
N TYR A 52 -7.79 -9.30 -2.00
CA TYR A 52 -7.26 -10.47 -1.29
C TYR A 52 -7.06 -10.22 0.21
N THR A 53 -6.95 -8.94 0.58
CA THR A 53 -6.81 -8.48 1.96
C THR A 53 -7.73 -7.29 2.18
N LEU A 54 -8.03 -6.98 3.44
CA LEU A 54 -8.76 -5.76 3.79
C LEU A 54 -8.00 -4.52 3.33
N CYS A 55 -8.74 -3.57 2.73
CA CYS A 55 -8.24 -2.24 2.44
C CYS A 55 -8.05 -1.43 3.72
N ASP A 56 -7.21 -0.40 3.66
CA ASP A 56 -6.93 0.45 4.80
C ASP A 56 -8.12 1.35 5.18
N SER A 57 -9.04 1.59 4.21
CA SER A 57 -10.22 2.39 4.41
C SER A 57 -11.33 2.06 3.39
N LEU A 58 -12.54 2.51 3.65
CA LEU A 58 -13.66 2.39 2.71
C LEU A 58 -13.45 3.23 1.46
N GLU A 59 -12.76 4.37 1.56
CA GLU A 59 -12.42 5.21 0.42
C GLU A 59 -11.52 4.46 -0.57
N ASN A 60 -10.49 3.78 -0.07
CA ASN A 60 -9.60 2.98 -0.90
C ASN A 60 -10.36 1.81 -1.54
N TYR A 61 -11.16 1.10 -0.75
CA TYR A 61 -12.01 0.03 -1.27
C TYR A 61 -12.96 0.52 -2.37
N TYR A 62 -13.65 1.64 -2.15
CA TYR A 62 -14.56 2.23 -3.14
C TYR A 62 -13.84 2.62 -4.43
N GLN A 63 -12.69 3.28 -4.30
CA GLN A 63 -11.88 3.70 -5.44
C GLN A 63 -11.37 2.52 -6.27
N GLU A 64 -11.01 1.43 -5.62
CA GLU A 64 -10.49 0.22 -6.28
C GLU A 64 -11.63 -0.64 -6.83
N ALA A 65 -12.67 -0.91 -6.05
CA ALA A 65 -13.85 -1.66 -6.46
C ALA A 65 -14.62 -0.97 -7.59
N GLY A 66 -14.69 0.37 -7.58
CA GLY A 66 -15.35 1.20 -8.60
C GLY A 66 -14.70 1.16 -9.99
N ARG A 67 -13.61 0.40 -10.16
CA ARG A 67 -13.04 0.12 -11.50
C ARG A 67 -13.81 -0.95 -12.24
N ALA A 68 -14.61 -1.76 -11.55
CA ALA A 68 -15.41 -2.80 -12.17
C ALA A 68 -16.63 -2.21 -12.89
N GLY A 69 -16.86 -2.64 -14.14
CA GLY A 69 -18.10 -2.39 -14.86
C GLY A 69 -18.33 -0.95 -15.31
N ARG A 70 -17.33 -0.20 -15.64
CA ARG A 70 -17.48 1.18 -16.15
C ARG A 70 -18.24 1.27 -17.48
N ASP A 71 -18.32 0.18 -18.21
CA ASP A 71 -19.14 0.05 -19.42
C ASP A 71 -20.63 -0.24 -19.13
N GLY A 72 -21.04 -0.27 -17.86
CA GLY A 72 -22.40 -0.59 -17.43
C GLY A 72 -22.75 -2.09 -17.47
N ALA A 73 -21.84 -2.95 -17.94
CA ALA A 73 -22.07 -4.38 -17.94
C ALA A 73 -21.85 -4.97 -16.54
N ARG A 74 -22.55 -6.10 -16.30
CA ARG A 74 -22.48 -6.79 -15.00
C ARG A 74 -21.04 -7.13 -14.62
N SER A 75 -20.64 -6.71 -13.43
CA SER A 75 -19.30 -6.88 -12.88
C SER A 75 -19.38 -7.16 -11.39
N TYR A 76 -18.28 -7.65 -10.82
CA TYR A 76 -18.26 -8.10 -9.45
C TYR A 76 -17.07 -7.48 -8.71
N ALA A 77 -17.34 -6.89 -7.56
CA ALA A 77 -16.34 -6.51 -6.56
C ALA A 77 -16.41 -7.53 -5.42
N LEU A 78 -15.31 -8.25 -5.19
CA LEU A 78 -15.21 -9.26 -4.15
C LEU A 78 -14.18 -8.81 -3.11
N LEU A 79 -14.55 -8.92 -1.85
CA LEU A 79 -13.69 -8.74 -0.71
C LEU A 79 -13.54 -10.08 0.00
N LEU A 80 -12.35 -10.64 0.00
CA LEU A 80 -12.05 -11.85 0.75
C LEU A 80 -11.72 -11.45 2.19
N VAL A 81 -12.41 -12.03 3.15
CA VAL A 81 -12.26 -11.73 4.57
C VAL A 81 -11.86 -13.00 5.31
N SER A 82 -10.78 -12.91 6.07
CA SER A 82 -10.28 -13.97 6.94
C SER A 82 -10.52 -13.58 8.41
N PRO A 83 -10.78 -14.54 9.30
CA PRO A 83 -10.84 -14.29 10.74
C PRO A 83 -9.57 -13.63 11.33
N GLU A 84 -8.42 -13.77 10.64
CA GLU A 84 -7.13 -13.26 11.05
C GLU A 84 -6.88 -11.81 10.57
N ASP A 85 -7.73 -11.29 9.68
CA ASP A 85 -7.54 -9.96 9.10
C ASP A 85 -7.55 -8.83 10.15
N PRO A 86 -8.44 -8.83 11.16
CA PRO A 86 -8.41 -7.80 12.21
C PRO A 86 -7.07 -7.72 12.93
N ASP A 87 -6.48 -8.87 13.27
CA ASP A 87 -5.18 -8.92 13.95
C ASP A 87 -4.03 -8.51 13.02
N ARG A 88 -4.11 -8.86 11.74
CA ARG A 88 -3.12 -8.47 10.73
C ARG A 88 -3.09 -6.96 10.56
N VAL A 89 -4.25 -6.34 10.47
CA VAL A 89 -4.35 -4.89 10.33
C VAL A 89 -3.98 -4.17 11.61
N ARG A 90 -4.35 -4.68 12.78
CA ARG A 90 -3.89 -4.11 14.05
C ARG A 90 -2.37 -4.09 14.15
N ARG A 91 -1.71 -5.20 13.83
CA ARG A 91 -0.22 -5.27 13.82
C ARG A 91 0.39 -4.27 12.84
N ARG A 92 -0.21 -4.09 11.66
CA ARG A 92 0.23 -3.08 10.69
C ARG A 92 0.04 -1.68 11.24
N PHE A 93 -1.10 -1.38 11.80
CA PHE A 93 -1.40 -0.09 12.44
C PHE A 93 -0.40 0.24 13.58
N GLU A 94 -0.06 -0.74 14.42
CA GLU A 94 0.95 -0.56 15.48
C GLU A 94 2.36 -0.34 14.92
N ALA A 95 2.67 -0.90 13.75
CA ALA A 95 3.92 -0.65 13.06
C ALA A 95 3.97 0.74 12.43
N ASP A 96 2.85 1.21 11.85
CA ASP A 96 2.73 2.53 11.21
C ASP A 96 2.69 3.68 12.25
N PHE A 97 2.20 3.40 13.45
CA PHE A 97 2.12 4.35 14.56
C PHE A 97 2.88 3.86 15.81
N PRO A 98 4.21 3.76 15.75
CA PRO A 98 5.01 3.34 16.91
C PRO A 98 4.85 4.32 18.06
N PRO A 99 4.96 3.86 19.34
CA PRO A 99 4.94 4.76 20.49
C PRO A 99 5.94 5.91 20.34
N LEU A 100 5.57 7.12 20.77
CA LEU A 100 6.42 8.32 20.63
C LEU A 100 7.81 8.12 21.26
N GLU A 101 7.91 7.42 22.38
CA GLU A 101 9.20 7.09 23.00
C GLU A 101 10.08 6.22 22.09
N SER A 102 9.46 5.37 21.27
CA SER A 102 10.19 4.59 20.26
C SER A 102 10.69 5.45 19.10
N VAL A 103 9.93 6.48 18.71
CA VAL A 103 10.36 7.44 17.69
C VAL A 103 11.57 8.23 18.17
N LYS A 104 11.52 8.70 19.42
CA LYS A 104 12.63 9.41 20.08
C LYS A 104 13.87 8.52 20.22
N ASP A 105 13.66 7.23 20.55
CA ASP A 105 14.75 6.25 20.63
C ASP A 105 15.43 6.02 19.25
N VAL A 106 14.64 5.89 18.20
CA VAL A 106 15.15 5.76 16.82
C VAL A 106 15.95 7.00 16.42
N TYR A 107 15.44 8.20 16.71
CA TYR A 107 16.14 9.45 16.43
C TYR A 107 17.51 9.51 17.10
N ASP A 108 17.57 9.18 18.37
CA ASP A 108 18.80 9.22 19.16
C ASP A 108 19.83 8.19 18.68
N LYS A 109 19.35 6.97 18.37
CA LYS A 109 20.17 5.91 17.80
C LYS A 109 20.72 6.27 16.42
N ILE A 110 19.93 6.93 15.56
CA ILE A 110 20.39 7.41 14.24
C ILE A 110 21.51 8.45 14.43
N GLY A 111 21.31 9.43 15.31
CA GLY A 111 22.36 10.43 15.60
C GLY A 111 23.67 9.79 16.07
N SER A 112 23.57 8.81 16.96
CA SER A 112 24.71 8.06 17.46
C SER A 112 25.37 7.17 16.39
N TYR A 113 24.57 6.49 15.57
CA TYR A 113 25.05 5.68 14.45
C TYR A 113 25.82 6.50 13.41
N LEU A 114 25.35 7.70 13.10
CA LEU A 114 25.97 8.63 12.16
C LEU A 114 27.06 9.50 12.80
N ARG A 115 27.26 9.40 14.11
CA ARG A 115 28.24 10.18 14.89
C ARG A 115 28.03 11.69 14.77
N VAL A 116 26.77 12.11 14.79
CA VAL A 116 26.40 13.52 14.85
C VAL A 116 26.18 13.89 16.31
N GLU A 117 26.94 14.84 16.82
CA GLU A 117 26.80 15.30 18.21
C GLU A 117 25.56 16.18 18.42
N ILE A 118 25.09 16.28 19.68
CA ILE A 118 23.96 17.16 20.02
C ILE A 118 24.39 18.62 19.77
N GLY A 119 23.51 19.39 19.10
CA GLY A 119 23.80 20.75 18.67
C GLY A 119 24.54 20.86 17.33
N GLU A 120 24.86 19.73 16.71
CA GLU A 120 25.51 19.68 15.40
C GLU A 120 24.61 19.08 14.33
N GLY A 121 25.07 19.05 13.10
CA GLY A 121 24.44 18.34 12.00
C GLY A 121 23.40 19.13 11.22
N ASP A 122 23.16 20.42 11.49
CA ASP A 122 22.20 21.21 10.70
C ASP A 122 22.49 21.11 9.20
N ARG A 123 21.49 20.71 8.43
CA ARG A 123 21.53 20.48 6.98
C ARG A 123 22.64 19.51 6.51
N SER A 124 23.15 18.70 7.41
CA SER A 124 24.14 17.69 7.06
C SER A 124 23.46 16.43 6.49
N SER A 125 24.09 15.84 5.47
CA SER A 125 23.59 14.62 4.82
C SER A 125 24.59 13.49 4.98
N HIS A 126 24.09 12.33 5.38
CA HIS A 126 24.89 11.15 5.68
C HIS A 126 24.36 9.94 4.92
N THR A 127 25.26 9.12 4.37
CA THR A 127 24.88 7.83 3.79
C THR A 127 24.26 6.95 4.88
N PHE A 128 23.09 6.40 4.61
CA PHE A 128 22.36 5.61 5.59
C PHE A 128 21.81 4.34 4.97
N ASN A 129 22.21 3.19 5.48
CA ASN A 129 21.65 1.91 5.14
C ASN A 129 20.69 1.46 6.25
N ILE A 130 19.40 1.54 6.00
CA ILE A 130 18.37 1.19 6.99
C ILE A 130 18.46 -0.28 7.42
N HIS A 131 18.87 -1.20 6.53
CA HIS A 131 19.02 -2.62 6.86
C HIS A 131 20.17 -2.85 7.84
N ASP A 132 21.35 -2.22 7.58
CA ASP A 132 22.52 -2.31 8.45
C ASP A 132 22.23 -1.68 9.80
N PHE A 133 21.56 -0.52 9.82
CA PHE A 133 21.13 0.14 11.04
C PHE A 133 20.19 -0.74 11.86
N CYS A 134 19.14 -1.29 11.23
CA CYS A 134 18.20 -2.18 11.92
C CYS A 134 18.88 -3.43 12.48
N ALA A 135 19.79 -4.04 11.73
CA ALA A 135 20.53 -5.21 12.19
C ALA A 135 21.42 -4.89 13.41
N ARG A 136 22.11 -3.74 13.37
CA ARG A 136 23.01 -3.30 14.46
C ARG A 136 22.26 -2.93 15.73
N GLU A 137 21.13 -2.21 15.59
CA GLU A 137 20.36 -1.70 16.72
C GLU A 137 19.26 -2.68 17.18
N HIS A 138 19.16 -3.86 16.54
CA HIS A 138 18.13 -4.88 16.80
C HIS A 138 16.70 -4.34 16.68
N LEU A 139 16.47 -3.50 15.64
CA LEU A 139 15.19 -2.86 15.39
C LEU A 139 14.47 -3.49 14.19
N TYR A 140 13.14 -3.47 14.23
CA TYR A 140 12.32 -3.91 13.11
C TYR A 140 12.24 -2.80 12.04
N HIS A 141 12.52 -3.16 10.77
CA HIS A 141 12.60 -2.23 9.64
C HIS A 141 11.36 -1.33 9.49
N GLY A 142 10.15 -1.89 9.55
CA GLY A 142 8.91 -1.11 9.45
C GLY A 142 8.78 -0.03 10.53
N LYS A 143 9.16 -0.37 11.78
CA LYS A 143 9.14 0.59 12.89
C LYS A 143 10.11 1.75 12.70
N VAL A 144 11.31 1.46 12.17
CA VAL A 144 12.31 2.50 11.87
C VAL A 144 11.83 3.40 10.73
N LYS A 145 11.24 2.81 9.68
CA LYS A 145 10.67 3.56 8.56
C LYS A 145 9.56 4.51 9.02
N SER A 146 8.59 4.02 9.79
CA SER A 146 7.49 4.85 10.32
C SER A 146 8.00 5.95 11.26
N ALA A 147 9.03 5.66 12.06
CA ALA A 147 9.66 6.69 12.90
C ALA A 147 10.33 7.78 12.05
N LEU A 148 11.06 7.40 10.98
CA LEU A 148 11.67 8.35 10.06
C LEU A 148 10.64 9.21 9.34
N GLU A 149 9.52 8.63 8.88
CA GLU A 149 8.41 9.38 8.27
C GLU A 149 7.82 10.42 9.23
N LEU A 150 7.66 10.08 10.51
CA LEU A 150 7.22 11.02 11.54
C LEU A 150 8.24 12.13 11.81
N LEU A 151 9.53 11.79 11.86
CA LEU A 151 10.61 12.75 12.05
C LEU A 151 10.72 13.72 10.86
N GLU A 152 10.50 13.23 9.64
CA GLU A 152 10.46 14.05 8.43
C GLU A 152 9.27 15.02 8.44
N GLN A 153 8.06 14.55 8.77
CA GLN A 153 6.87 15.38 8.88
C GLN A 153 6.99 16.47 9.94
N ASN A 154 7.80 16.25 10.97
CA ASN A 154 8.08 17.22 12.01
C ASN A 154 9.35 18.05 11.74
N GLY A 155 9.99 17.89 10.58
CA GLY A 155 11.09 18.72 10.12
C GLY A 155 12.45 18.43 10.79
N TYR A 156 12.66 17.23 11.35
CA TYR A 156 13.93 16.88 12.00
C TYR A 156 14.90 16.18 11.06
N MET A 157 14.42 15.21 10.30
CA MET A 157 15.24 14.41 9.40
C MET A 157 14.46 14.14 8.12
N SER A 158 15.16 13.95 7.01
CA SER A 158 14.57 13.44 5.74
C SER A 158 15.36 12.24 5.27
N LEU A 159 14.66 11.18 4.89
CA LEU A 159 15.22 10.01 4.23
C LEU A 159 14.97 10.15 2.73
N SER A 160 16.03 10.32 1.95
CA SER A 160 15.92 10.24 0.50
C SER A 160 16.13 8.80 0.04
N ASP A 161 15.18 8.29 -0.75
CA ASP A 161 15.41 7.08 -1.54
C ASP A 161 16.57 7.35 -2.50
N GLU A 162 17.42 6.35 -2.70
CA GLU A 162 18.59 6.33 -3.59
C GLU A 162 18.80 7.62 -4.42
N MET A 163 19.25 8.69 -3.79
CA MET A 163 19.74 9.83 -4.55
C MET A 163 21.04 9.40 -5.24
N GLU A 164 21.12 9.55 -6.54
CA GLU A 164 22.38 9.50 -7.25
C GLU A 164 23.28 10.61 -6.69
N ASN A 165 24.16 10.26 -5.74
CA ASN A 165 25.26 11.10 -5.41
C ASN A 165 26.22 11.06 -6.59
N PRO A 166 26.33 12.13 -7.37
CA PRO A 166 27.24 12.13 -8.51
C PRO A 166 28.66 11.94 -7.99
N ALA A 167 29.46 11.25 -8.76
CA ALA A 167 30.89 11.15 -8.49
C ALA A 167 31.51 12.54 -8.34
N ARG A 168 32.50 12.67 -7.47
CA ARG A 168 33.21 13.95 -7.24
C ARG A 168 34.70 13.73 -7.30
N ILE A 169 35.40 14.70 -7.88
CA ILE A 169 36.86 14.71 -7.92
C ILE A 169 37.43 16.06 -7.53
N ILE A 170 38.66 16.05 -6.99
CA ILE A 170 39.55 17.18 -6.85
C ILE A 170 40.97 16.74 -7.14
N PHE A 171 41.72 17.54 -7.88
CA PHE A 171 43.14 17.29 -8.07
C PHE A 171 43.93 17.72 -6.82
N CYS A 172 44.81 16.85 -6.32
CA CYS A 172 45.56 17.04 -5.11
C CYS A 172 47.02 17.52 -5.37
N ILE A 173 47.37 17.64 -6.65
CA ILE A 173 48.71 18.06 -7.11
C ILE A 173 48.63 19.36 -7.88
N SER A 174 49.75 20.07 -8.02
CA SER A 174 49.85 21.28 -8.82
C SER A 174 49.67 21.00 -10.32
N ARG A 175 49.35 22.05 -11.11
CA ARG A 175 49.28 21.93 -12.57
C ARG A 175 50.62 21.53 -13.18
N ASP A 176 51.72 22.01 -12.63
CA ASP A 176 53.06 21.71 -13.11
C ASP A 176 53.48 20.26 -12.83
N ASP A 177 53.13 19.73 -11.66
CA ASP A 177 53.36 18.33 -11.32
C ASP A 177 52.48 17.41 -12.19
N LEU A 178 51.24 17.81 -12.42
CA LEU A 178 50.34 17.06 -13.34
C LEU A 178 50.90 17.01 -14.77
N TYR A 179 51.50 18.10 -15.25
CA TYR A 179 52.13 18.12 -16.57
C TYR A 179 53.29 17.13 -16.68
N ARG A 180 54.17 17.05 -15.64
CA ARG A 180 55.23 16.04 -15.56
C ARG A 180 54.72 14.62 -15.61
N ILE A 181 53.68 14.30 -14.79
CA ILE A 181 53.07 12.96 -14.75
C ILE A 181 52.46 12.57 -16.09
N ARG A 182 51.85 13.51 -16.77
CA ARG A 182 51.30 13.29 -18.12
C ARG A 182 52.35 12.93 -19.14
N CYS A 183 53.50 13.56 -19.07
CA CYS A 183 54.65 13.24 -19.94
C CYS A 183 55.29 11.89 -19.62
N GLU A 184 55.32 11.48 -18.34
CA GLU A 184 55.86 10.19 -17.91
C GLU A 184 54.93 9.02 -18.15
N LYS A 185 53.63 9.23 -18.13
CA LYS A 185 52.59 8.18 -18.26
C LYS A 185 51.64 8.50 -19.39
N GLU A 186 52.10 8.32 -20.64
CA GLU A 186 51.35 8.64 -21.85
C GLU A 186 49.96 8.00 -21.92
N GLU A 187 49.77 6.80 -21.31
CA GLU A 187 48.48 6.10 -21.30
C GLU A 187 47.39 6.85 -20.50
N LEU A 188 47.76 7.68 -19.50
CA LEU A 188 46.83 8.45 -18.68
C LEU A 188 46.55 9.85 -19.23
N ASP A 189 47.39 10.36 -20.12
CA ASP A 189 47.28 11.71 -20.64
C ASP A 189 45.95 12.00 -21.36
N PRO A 190 45.48 11.16 -22.29
CA PRO A 190 44.20 11.41 -22.95
C PRO A 190 43.01 11.47 -21.97
N PHE A 191 43.04 10.60 -20.94
CA PHE A 191 41.99 10.54 -19.94
C PHE A 191 42.00 11.78 -19.05
N ILE A 192 43.17 12.22 -18.58
CA ILE A 192 43.33 13.43 -17.75
C ILE A 192 42.89 14.66 -18.53
N ARG A 193 43.27 14.76 -19.81
CA ARG A 193 42.84 15.86 -20.70
C ARG A 193 41.34 15.93 -20.85
N THR A 194 40.67 14.79 -20.99
CA THR A 194 39.23 14.73 -21.09
C THR A 194 38.59 15.30 -19.81
N ILE A 195 39.07 14.91 -18.63
CA ILE A 195 38.54 15.43 -17.37
C ILE A 195 38.74 16.95 -17.27
N LEU A 196 39.96 17.44 -17.57
CA LEU A 196 40.27 18.87 -17.50
C LEU A 196 39.48 19.72 -18.49
N ARG A 197 39.08 19.14 -19.62
CA ARG A 197 38.26 19.79 -20.65
C ARG A 197 36.79 19.88 -20.25
N LEU A 198 36.29 18.85 -19.60
CA LEU A 198 34.88 18.76 -19.20
C LEU A 198 34.58 19.54 -17.93
N TYR A 199 35.52 19.55 -16.97
CA TYR A 199 35.24 20.06 -15.63
C TYR A 199 36.23 21.15 -15.22
N ASN A 200 35.73 22.38 -15.16
CA ASN A 200 36.50 23.52 -14.69
C ASN A 200 36.53 23.57 -13.15
N GLY A 201 37.63 24.07 -12.55
CA GLY A 201 37.75 24.27 -11.10
C GLY A 201 38.12 23.03 -10.31
N VAL A 202 38.47 21.92 -10.94
CA VAL A 202 38.85 20.64 -10.30
C VAL A 202 40.13 20.70 -9.45
N PHE A 203 40.89 21.80 -9.51
CA PHE A 203 42.09 22.03 -8.67
C PHE A 203 41.78 22.79 -7.37
N THR A 204 40.64 23.46 -7.29
CA THR A 204 40.32 24.37 -6.19
C THR A 204 39.27 23.79 -5.25
N GLU A 205 38.35 23.00 -5.78
CA GLU A 205 37.24 22.41 -5.02
C GLU A 205 36.79 21.08 -5.60
N PHE A 206 36.04 20.31 -4.80
CA PHE A 206 35.40 19.09 -5.29
C PHE A 206 34.36 19.42 -6.37
N ARG A 207 34.58 18.93 -7.57
CA ARG A 207 33.63 19.05 -8.69
C ARG A 207 32.86 17.77 -8.88
N LYS A 208 31.55 17.93 -9.11
CA LYS A 208 30.70 16.84 -9.54
C LYS A 208 31.11 16.43 -10.95
N ILE A 209 31.22 15.13 -11.18
CA ILE A 209 31.51 14.55 -12.49
C ILE A 209 30.45 13.52 -12.86
N ASP A 210 30.24 13.34 -14.15
CA ASP A 210 29.42 12.26 -14.70
C ASP A 210 30.34 11.23 -15.39
N GLU A 211 30.40 10.04 -14.81
CA GLU A 211 31.23 8.95 -15.32
C GLU A 211 30.79 8.49 -16.72
N LEU A 212 29.47 8.60 -17.05
CA LEU A 212 28.92 8.32 -18.38
C LEU A 212 29.37 9.39 -19.38
N GLU A 213 29.36 10.66 -19.01
CA GLU A 213 29.83 11.75 -19.85
C GLU A 213 31.33 11.60 -20.16
N ILE A 214 32.14 11.30 -19.14
CA ILE A 214 33.58 11.02 -19.34
C ILE A 214 33.78 9.84 -20.30
N ALA A 215 33.00 8.77 -20.14
CA ALA A 215 33.06 7.60 -21.02
C ALA A 215 32.78 7.95 -22.48
N ARG A 216 31.73 8.76 -22.73
CA ARG A 216 31.37 9.22 -24.08
C ARG A 216 32.48 10.05 -24.72
N TRP A 217 33.09 10.97 -23.98
CA TRP A 217 34.11 11.86 -24.52
C TRP A 217 35.50 11.24 -24.62
N SER A 218 35.82 10.25 -23.76
CA SER A 218 37.10 9.54 -23.80
C SER A 218 37.12 8.34 -24.74
N GLY A 219 35.93 7.85 -25.15
CA GLY A 219 35.79 6.60 -25.90
C GLY A 219 36.01 5.34 -25.09
N TYR A 220 36.03 5.43 -23.76
CA TYR A 220 36.17 4.29 -22.84
C TYR A 220 34.79 3.79 -22.39
N THR A 221 34.75 2.55 -21.86
CA THR A 221 33.58 2.06 -21.11
C THR A 221 33.51 2.72 -19.73
N VAL A 222 32.32 2.74 -19.12
CA VAL A 222 32.12 3.33 -17.77
C VAL A 222 32.96 2.60 -16.73
N GLU A 223 33.07 1.29 -16.83
CA GLU A 223 33.92 0.45 -15.97
C GLU A 223 35.38 0.89 -16.05
N ARG A 224 35.86 1.11 -17.29
CA ARG A 224 37.23 1.58 -17.52
C ARG A 224 37.47 2.98 -16.98
N VAL A 225 36.51 3.87 -17.11
CA VAL A 225 36.55 5.21 -16.48
C VAL A 225 36.70 5.10 -14.96
N LYS A 226 35.89 4.27 -14.31
CA LYS A 226 35.96 4.03 -12.86
C LYS A 226 37.32 3.45 -12.42
N GLU A 227 37.85 2.53 -13.20
CA GLU A 227 39.21 1.96 -12.96
C GLU A 227 40.28 3.04 -13.04
N LEU A 228 40.27 3.87 -14.08
CA LEU A 228 41.23 4.95 -14.27
C LEU A 228 41.12 6.02 -13.17
N LEU A 229 39.91 6.39 -12.75
CA LEU A 229 39.69 7.29 -11.59
C LEU A 229 40.24 6.71 -10.31
N LYS A 230 40.03 5.42 -10.03
CA LYS A 230 40.62 4.72 -8.89
C LYS A 230 42.12 4.67 -8.96
N ARG A 231 42.70 4.42 -10.13
CA ARG A 231 44.17 4.43 -10.34
C ARG A 231 44.77 5.81 -10.07
N LEU A 232 44.18 6.90 -10.57
CA LEU A 232 44.58 8.24 -10.28
C LEU A 232 44.49 8.59 -8.79
N TRP A 233 43.47 8.07 -8.11
CA TRP A 233 43.32 8.23 -6.65
C TRP A 233 44.38 7.45 -5.88
N GLN A 234 44.68 6.21 -6.24
CA GLN A 234 45.75 5.42 -5.65
C GLN A 234 47.14 6.10 -5.81
N MET A 235 47.34 6.75 -6.94
CA MET A 235 48.54 7.54 -7.23
C MET A 235 48.56 8.89 -6.50
N ARG A 236 47.55 9.24 -5.70
CA ARG A 236 47.37 10.51 -5.00
C ARG A 236 47.34 11.74 -5.93
N ILE A 237 47.03 11.57 -7.21
CA ILE A 237 46.86 12.64 -8.19
C ILE A 237 45.53 13.36 -7.98
N ILE A 238 44.48 12.58 -7.70
CA ILE A 238 43.15 13.09 -7.36
C ILE A 238 42.65 12.50 -6.04
N ARG A 239 41.68 13.20 -5.43
CA ARG A 239 40.70 12.53 -4.52
C ARG A 239 39.45 12.25 -5.35
N TYR A 240 39.01 11.00 -5.35
CA TYR A 240 37.85 10.54 -6.06
C TYR A 240 36.84 9.95 -5.10
N ILE A 241 35.63 10.48 -5.14
CA ILE A 241 34.48 9.94 -4.43
C ILE A 241 33.59 9.35 -5.52
N PRO A 242 33.47 8.01 -5.61
CA PRO A 242 32.65 7.38 -6.65
C PRO A 242 31.17 7.73 -6.51
N SER A 243 30.45 7.71 -7.64
CA SER A 243 28.99 7.79 -7.61
C SER A 243 28.42 6.67 -6.74
N ASN A 244 27.55 7.01 -5.85
CA ASN A 244 26.92 6.05 -4.95
C ASN A 244 25.40 6.24 -5.00
N ARG A 245 24.67 5.17 -5.26
CA ARG A 245 23.22 5.08 -5.12
C ARG A 245 22.93 4.54 -3.73
N SER A 246 23.17 5.33 -2.73
CA SER A 246 22.84 4.96 -1.35
C SER A 246 21.76 5.90 -0.82
N PRO A 247 20.77 5.39 -0.11
CA PRO A 247 19.85 6.21 0.64
C PRO A 247 20.62 7.14 1.56
N MET A 248 20.13 8.36 1.74
CA MET A 248 20.76 9.35 2.62
C MET A 248 19.77 9.84 3.65
N ILE A 249 20.24 10.00 4.89
CA ILE A 249 19.55 10.81 5.89
C ILE A 249 20.15 12.21 5.88
N THR A 250 19.29 13.19 5.79
CA THR A 250 19.62 14.60 5.97
C THR A 250 19.00 15.10 7.26
N PHE A 251 19.83 15.64 8.16
CA PHE A 251 19.32 16.41 9.29
C PHE A 251 18.81 17.76 8.78
N LEU A 252 17.57 18.07 9.05
CA LEU A 252 16.93 19.32 8.61
C LEU A 252 17.16 20.46 9.61
N THR A 253 17.55 20.09 10.84
CA THR A 253 17.92 20.97 11.94
C THR A 253 19.16 20.40 12.65
N GLU A 254 19.74 21.11 13.58
CA GLU A 254 20.74 20.56 14.51
C GLU A 254 20.16 19.35 15.29
N ARG A 255 21.01 18.41 15.66
CA ARG A 255 20.59 17.28 16.51
C ARG A 255 20.18 17.78 17.88
N LEU A 256 18.90 17.63 18.20
CA LEU A 256 18.35 18.00 19.51
C LEU A 256 18.57 16.90 20.55
N PRO A 257 18.63 17.25 21.84
CA PRO A 257 18.47 16.29 22.92
C PRO A 257 17.15 15.56 22.83
N ARG A 258 17.09 14.29 23.20
CA ARG A 258 15.88 13.47 23.18
C ARG A 258 14.68 14.13 23.90
N ALA A 259 14.93 14.83 25.00
CA ALA A 259 13.90 15.50 25.78
C ALA A 259 13.22 16.64 25.03
N ASP A 260 13.97 17.31 24.15
CA ASP A 260 13.52 18.51 23.42
C ASP A 260 12.84 18.14 22.07
N LEU A 261 12.86 16.85 21.72
CA LEU A 261 12.20 16.38 20.49
C LEU A 261 10.69 16.44 20.66
N TYR A 262 10.04 17.34 19.93
CA TYR A 262 8.60 17.55 19.95
C TYR A 262 7.97 16.97 18.68
N ILE A 263 7.01 16.04 18.84
CA ILE A 263 6.18 15.52 17.76
C ILE A 263 4.80 16.13 17.88
N SER A 264 4.37 16.84 16.84
CA SER A 264 3.10 17.55 16.88
C SER A 264 1.89 16.61 16.99
N PRO A 265 0.84 16.97 17.72
CA PRO A 265 -0.40 16.19 17.79
C PRO A 265 -1.02 15.94 16.40
N GLU A 266 -0.89 16.90 15.49
CA GLU A 266 -1.41 16.83 14.13
C GLU A 266 -0.73 15.73 13.33
N SER A 267 0.59 15.61 13.44
CA SER A 267 1.37 14.62 12.69
C SER A 267 1.24 13.21 13.26
N TYR A 268 0.92 13.06 14.54
CA TYR A 268 0.83 11.76 15.20
C TYR A 268 -0.55 11.43 15.73
N LYS A 269 -1.06 12.17 16.75
CA LYS A 269 -2.29 11.83 17.48
C LYS A 269 -3.51 11.83 16.56
N PHE A 270 -3.73 12.93 15.85
CA PHE A 270 -4.92 13.07 15.00
C PHE A 270 -4.86 12.13 13.78
N ARG A 271 -3.68 11.94 13.20
CA ARG A 271 -3.52 10.95 12.12
C ARG A 271 -3.78 9.54 12.61
N ARG A 272 -3.28 9.19 13.79
CA ARG A 272 -3.49 7.89 14.40
C ARG A 272 -4.97 7.62 14.67
N GLU A 273 -5.68 8.58 15.25
CA GLU A 273 -7.11 8.51 15.54
C GLU A 273 -7.92 8.37 14.25
N LEU A 274 -7.65 9.20 13.24
CA LEU A 274 -8.31 9.15 11.94
C LEU A 274 -8.06 7.83 11.20
N THR A 275 -6.83 7.33 11.22
CA THR A 275 -6.49 6.03 10.59
C THR A 275 -7.20 4.88 11.27
N LEU A 276 -7.26 4.89 12.61
CA LEU A 276 -7.98 3.88 13.38
C LEU A 276 -9.48 3.91 13.08
N GLU A 277 -10.09 5.10 13.05
CA GLU A 277 -11.50 5.27 12.72
C GLU A 277 -11.84 4.73 11.32
N ARG A 278 -11.04 5.08 10.31
CA ARG A 278 -11.21 4.58 8.94
C ARG A 278 -11.11 3.07 8.88
N PHE A 279 -10.16 2.52 9.60
CA PHE A 279 -10.00 1.07 9.67
C PHE A 279 -11.19 0.39 10.35
N ASP A 280 -11.65 0.89 11.49
CA ASP A 280 -12.82 0.33 12.18
C ASP A 280 -14.07 0.37 11.29
N ARG A 281 -14.24 1.41 10.49
CA ARG A 281 -15.34 1.50 9.51
C ARG A 281 -15.21 0.47 8.40
N MET A 282 -14.00 0.23 7.89
CA MET A 282 -13.74 -0.80 6.90
C MET A 282 -14.02 -2.20 7.45
N LEU A 283 -13.61 -2.46 8.70
CA LEU A 283 -13.85 -3.73 9.37
C LEU A 283 -15.35 -3.98 9.58
N ARG A 284 -16.09 -2.98 10.07
CA ARG A 284 -17.56 -3.07 10.21
C ARG A 284 -18.26 -3.34 8.88
N TYR A 285 -17.77 -2.74 7.80
CA TYR A 285 -18.29 -3.01 6.45
C TYR A 285 -18.02 -4.45 6.02
N ALA A 286 -16.81 -4.95 6.28
CA ALA A 286 -16.43 -6.31 5.93
C ALA A 286 -17.23 -7.38 6.72
N GLU A 287 -17.44 -7.15 8.01
CA GLU A 287 -18.18 -8.03 8.93
C GLU A 287 -19.70 -7.88 8.84
N ASN A 288 -20.19 -6.89 8.09
CA ASN A 288 -21.64 -6.67 7.96
C ASN A 288 -22.33 -7.85 7.28
N ASP A 289 -23.36 -8.37 7.93
CA ASP A 289 -24.18 -9.49 7.47
C ASP A 289 -25.69 -9.15 7.27
N ARG A 290 -26.07 -7.89 7.48
CA ARG A 290 -27.47 -7.47 7.53
C ARG A 290 -27.87 -6.40 6.53
N GLN A 291 -27.09 -5.33 6.46
CA GLN A 291 -27.43 -4.14 5.70
C GLN A 291 -26.90 -4.23 4.26
N CYS A 292 -27.60 -3.60 3.33
CA CYS A 292 -27.14 -3.50 1.95
C CYS A 292 -25.74 -2.87 1.89
N ARG A 293 -24.81 -3.51 1.16
CA ARG A 293 -23.42 -3.04 1.07
C ARG A 293 -23.31 -1.69 0.37
N SER A 294 -24.08 -1.45 -0.69
CA SER A 294 -24.12 -0.14 -1.35
C SER A 294 -24.68 0.93 -0.43
N ALA A 295 -25.78 0.64 0.28
CA ALA A 295 -26.37 1.58 1.22
C ALA A 295 -25.41 1.95 2.37
N LEU A 296 -24.65 0.98 2.92
CA LEU A 296 -23.61 1.27 3.89
C LEU A 296 -22.52 2.18 3.33
N MET A 297 -22.09 1.94 2.10
CA MET A 297 -21.10 2.75 1.42
C MET A 297 -21.59 4.16 1.17
N GLU A 298 -22.81 4.30 0.65
CA GLU A 298 -23.44 5.60 0.40
C GLU A 298 -23.64 6.41 1.69
N ALA A 299 -24.10 5.75 2.76
CA ALA A 299 -24.22 6.36 4.09
C ALA A 299 -22.87 6.86 4.62
N TYR A 300 -21.79 6.10 4.40
CA TYR A 300 -20.45 6.50 4.76
C TYR A 300 -20.02 7.80 4.05
N PHE A 301 -20.40 7.97 2.78
CA PHE A 301 -20.13 9.17 2.00
C PHE A 301 -21.17 10.27 2.18
N GLY A 302 -22.07 10.15 3.16
CA GLY A 302 -22.98 11.22 3.58
C GLY A 302 -24.32 11.23 2.87
N VAL A 303 -24.71 10.16 2.15
CA VAL A 303 -26.05 10.04 1.60
C VAL A 303 -27.02 9.72 2.74
N GLU A 304 -28.03 10.57 2.93
CA GLU A 304 -29.09 10.34 3.91
C GLU A 304 -30.09 9.28 3.39
N ASN A 305 -30.40 8.28 4.22
CA ASN A 305 -31.36 7.23 3.95
C ASN A 305 -31.15 6.51 2.59
N PRO A 306 -29.96 5.96 2.34
CA PRO A 306 -29.67 5.28 1.08
C PRO A 306 -30.54 4.06 0.89
N ALA A 307 -31.01 3.84 -0.34
CA ALA A 307 -31.85 2.70 -0.68
C ALA A 307 -31.03 1.41 -0.87
N ASP A 308 -31.69 0.28 -0.67
CA ASP A 308 -31.11 -1.02 -0.98
C ASP A 308 -30.82 -1.18 -2.47
N CYS A 309 -29.59 -1.55 -2.84
CA CYS A 309 -29.21 -1.71 -4.25
C CYS A 309 -29.88 -2.90 -4.96
N GLY A 310 -30.38 -3.87 -4.21
CA GLY A 310 -31.04 -5.05 -4.74
C GLY A 310 -30.14 -6.07 -5.46
N VAL A 311 -28.83 -5.83 -5.57
CA VAL A 311 -27.88 -6.64 -6.35
C VAL A 311 -26.64 -7.11 -5.58
N CYS A 312 -26.37 -6.57 -4.39
CA CYS A 312 -25.27 -7.09 -3.55
C CYS A 312 -25.64 -8.47 -2.96
N ASP A 313 -24.65 -9.15 -2.42
CA ASP A 313 -24.79 -10.47 -1.78
C ASP A 313 -25.94 -10.52 -0.76
N LEU A 314 -26.00 -9.53 0.16
CA LEU A 314 -27.02 -9.47 1.21
C LEU A 314 -28.43 -9.16 0.66
N CYS A 315 -28.54 -8.30 -0.34
CA CYS A 315 -29.82 -8.07 -1.00
C CYS A 315 -30.31 -9.31 -1.75
N LEU A 316 -29.41 -10.02 -2.44
CA LEU A 316 -29.77 -11.27 -3.14
C LEU A 316 -30.11 -12.38 -2.17
N GLU A 317 -29.41 -12.48 -1.04
CA GLU A 317 -29.70 -13.43 0.04
C GLU A 317 -31.12 -13.17 0.60
N ARG A 318 -31.45 -11.91 0.94
CA ARG A 318 -32.82 -11.54 1.39
C ARG A 318 -33.89 -11.90 0.36
N LYS A 319 -33.66 -11.62 -0.93
CA LYS A 319 -34.59 -12.03 -2.00
C LYS A 319 -34.74 -13.54 -2.09
N ARG A 320 -33.65 -14.30 -1.89
CA ARG A 320 -33.72 -15.78 -1.89
C ARG A 320 -34.50 -16.31 -0.69
N ARG A 321 -34.24 -15.75 0.52
CA ARG A 321 -34.98 -16.10 1.74
C ARG A 321 -36.48 -15.80 1.57
N GLN A 322 -36.85 -14.63 1.05
CA GLN A 322 -38.22 -14.26 0.79
C GLN A 322 -38.89 -15.20 -0.20
N ARG A 323 -38.27 -15.52 -1.34
CA ARG A 323 -38.80 -16.47 -2.29
C ARG A 323 -39.01 -17.86 -1.69
N ARG A 324 -38.11 -18.33 -0.84
CA ARG A 324 -38.25 -19.61 -0.13
C ARG A 324 -39.40 -19.57 0.86
N SER A 325 -39.56 -18.49 1.62
CA SER A 325 -40.68 -18.30 2.54
C SER A 325 -42.02 -18.25 1.77
N ASP A 326 -42.08 -17.51 0.66
CA ASP A 326 -43.25 -17.44 -0.18
C ASP A 326 -43.64 -18.82 -0.77
N ASP A 327 -42.65 -19.61 -1.23
CA ASP A 327 -42.87 -20.98 -1.73
C ASP A 327 -43.37 -21.90 -0.62
N LEU A 328 -42.74 -21.86 0.57
CA LEU A 328 -43.19 -22.64 1.74
C LEU A 328 -44.57 -22.22 2.18
N SER A 329 -44.83 -20.93 2.25
CA SER A 329 -46.19 -20.40 2.57
C SER A 329 -47.24 -20.87 1.58
N GLY A 330 -46.96 -20.88 0.27
CA GLY A 330 -47.84 -21.42 -0.75
C GLY A 330 -48.09 -22.90 -0.54
N ARG A 331 -47.06 -23.69 -0.27
CA ARG A 331 -47.20 -25.14 -0.01
C ARG A 331 -47.96 -25.42 1.29
N ILE A 332 -47.78 -24.63 2.35
CA ILE A 332 -48.57 -24.73 3.59
C ILE A 332 -50.04 -24.47 3.30
N LEU A 333 -50.34 -23.37 2.62
CA LEU A 333 -51.73 -23.02 2.30
C LEU A 333 -52.41 -24.07 1.44
N ASN A 334 -51.71 -24.68 0.48
CA ASN A 334 -52.23 -25.77 -0.35
C ASN A 334 -52.50 -27.04 0.49
N LEU A 335 -51.60 -27.42 1.41
CA LEU A 335 -51.82 -28.56 2.29
C LEU A 335 -53.03 -28.35 3.23
N LEU A 336 -53.24 -27.10 3.67
CA LEU A 336 -54.35 -26.74 4.54
C LEU A 336 -55.69 -26.60 3.78
N GLU A 337 -55.70 -26.62 2.45
CA GLU A 337 -56.94 -26.76 1.64
C GLU A 337 -57.59 -28.13 1.81
N GLU A 338 -56.79 -29.17 2.11
CA GLU A 338 -57.28 -30.52 2.37
C GLU A 338 -57.88 -30.66 3.78
N GLY A 339 -57.65 -29.70 4.68
CA GLY A 339 -58.17 -29.69 6.04
C GLY A 339 -57.18 -29.21 7.11
N ALA A 340 -57.64 -29.15 8.36
CA ALA A 340 -56.81 -28.72 9.50
C ALA A 340 -55.76 -29.77 9.83
N LEU A 341 -54.47 -29.37 9.90
CA LEU A 341 -53.32 -30.24 10.20
C LEU A 341 -52.67 -29.82 11.49
N ASP A 342 -52.06 -30.78 12.21
CA ASP A 342 -51.13 -30.49 13.30
C ASP A 342 -49.82 -29.87 12.77
N VAL A 343 -49.21 -28.97 13.52
CA VAL A 343 -48.00 -28.28 13.11
C VAL A 343 -46.87 -29.25 12.78
N ARG A 344 -46.72 -30.34 13.59
CA ARG A 344 -45.68 -31.34 13.33
C ARG A 344 -45.92 -32.14 12.09
N GLU A 345 -47.20 -32.52 11.85
CA GLU A 345 -47.61 -33.20 10.60
C GLU A 345 -47.42 -32.32 9.40
N LEU A 346 -47.76 -31.04 9.49
CA LEU A 346 -47.57 -30.05 8.45
C LEU A 346 -46.10 -29.90 8.05
N VAL A 347 -45.21 -29.72 9.05
CA VAL A 347 -43.76 -29.63 8.83
C VAL A 347 -43.19 -30.92 8.22
N ALA A 348 -43.64 -32.08 8.67
CA ALA A 348 -43.23 -33.37 8.12
C ALA A 348 -43.63 -33.54 6.64
N ARG A 349 -44.84 -33.11 6.26
CA ARG A 349 -45.33 -33.18 4.85
C ARG A 349 -44.63 -32.16 3.94
N LEU A 350 -44.14 -31.06 4.48
CA LEU A 350 -43.37 -30.04 3.73
C LEU A 350 -41.97 -30.54 3.32
N ALA A 351 -41.43 -31.55 3.97
CA ALA A 351 -40.08 -32.09 3.72
C ALA A 351 -39.03 -30.97 3.64
N CYS A 352 -39.11 -30.01 4.55
CA CYS A 352 -38.19 -28.87 4.67
C CYS A 352 -37.46 -28.90 6.02
N ASP A 353 -36.50 -28.00 6.20
CA ASP A 353 -35.89 -27.80 7.52
C ASP A 353 -36.98 -27.41 8.54
N PRO A 354 -37.01 -28.08 9.72
CA PRO A 354 -38.05 -27.83 10.73
C PRO A 354 -38.12 -26.37 11.20
N GLY A 355 -36.96 -25.68 11.31
CA GLY A 355 -36.92 -24.28 11.71
C GLY A 355 -37.56 -23.39 10.65
N GLN A 356 -37.23 -23.59 9.37
CA GLN A 356 -37.82 -22.84 8.27
C GLN A 356 -39.35 -23.08 8.12
N GLY A 357 -39.79 -24.32 8.36
CA GLY A 357 -41.21 -24.65 8.36
C GLY A 357 -41.95 -23.93 9.49
N ALA A 358 -41.39 -23.89 10.69
CA ALA A 358 -41.95 -23.17 11.82
C ALA A 358 -42.01 -21.66 11.60
N GLU A 359 -40.93 -21.03 11.11
CA GLU A 359 -40.94 -19.61 10.73
C GLU A 359 -42.01 -19.25 9.71
N ALA A 360 -42.17 -20.05 8.67
CA ALA A 360 -43.21 -19.81 7.65
C ALA A 360 -44.64 -19.96 8.21
N ILE A 361 -44.88 -20.88 9.14
CA ILE A 361 -46.14 -21.02 9.86
C ILE A 361 -46.42 -19.80 10.73
N ASP A 362 -45.41 -19.33 11.50
CA ASP A 362 -45.53 -18.15 12.36
C ASP A 362 -45.82 -16.88 11.52
N GLU A 363 -45.16 -16.71 10.38
CA GLU A 363 -45.43 -15.60 9.45
C GLU A 363 -46.87 -15.65 8.91
N LEU A 364 -47.37 -16.84 8.57
CA LEU A 364 -48.75 -17.01 8.11
C LEU A 364 -49.79 -16.77 9.21
N LEU A 365 -49.49 -17.14 10.48
CA LEU A 365 -50.30 -16.81 11.63
C LEU A 365 -50.30 -15.30 11.91
N ALA A 366 -49.14 -14.67 11.90
CA ALA A 366 -49.01 -13.23 12.09
C ALA A 366 -49.70 -12.40 11.01
N SER A 367 -49.72 -12.90 9.77
CA SER A 367 -50.44 -12.26 8.64
C SER A 367 -51.92 -12.65 8.56
N ALA A 368 -52.45 -13.38 9.54
CA ALA A 368 -53.81 -13.87 9.61
C ALA A 368 -54.28 -14.64 8.37
N LYS A 369 -53.38 -15.28 7.62
CA LYS A 369 -53.70 -16.17 6.51
C LYS A 369 -54.08 -17.58 6.96
N ILE A 370 -53.62 -17.98 8.14
CA ILE A 370 -54.00 -19.20 8.84
C ILE A 370 -54.33 -18.88 10.30
N SER A 371 -55.08 -19.76 10.97
CA SER A 371 -55.34 -19.63 12.39
C SER A 371 -55.15 -20.96 13.08
N GLN A 372 -54.85 -20.90 14.39
CA GLN A 372 -54.72 -22.07 15.22
C GLN A 372 -56.04 -22.33 15.98
N LEU A 373 -56.55 -23.54 15.88
CA LEU A 373 -57.72 -23.99 16.57
C LEU A 373 -57.42 -24.37 18.03
N GLU A 374 -58.44 -24.43 18.88
CA GLU A 374 -58.31 -24.90 20.27
C GLU A 374 -57.69 -26.31 20.37
N SER A 375 -57.86 -27.13 19.35
CA SER A 375 -57.24 -28.45 19.22
C SER A 375 -55.75 -28.45 18.96
N GLY A 376 -55.11 -27.28 18.82
CA GLY A 376 -53.71 -27.11 18.41
C GLY A 376 -53.45 -27.29 16.93
N LYS A 377 -54.40 -27.63 16.12
CA LYS A 377 -54.30 -27.73 14.67
C LYS A 377 -54.37 -26.36 13.99
N VAL A 378 -53.77 -26.26 12.84
CA VAL A 378 -53.73 -25.04 12.01
C VAL A 378 -54.68 -25.19 10.83
N VAL A 379 -55.41 -24.14 10.49
CA VAL A 379 -56.36 -24.07 9.38
C VAL A 379 -56.15 -22.81 8.55
N LYS A 380 -56.40 -22.92 7.25
CA LYS A 380 -56.38 -21.77 6.35
C LYS A 380 -57.62 -20.90 6.63
N ASN A 381 -57.36 -19.61 6.80
CA ASN A 381 -58.47 -18.63 6.89
C ASN A 381 -59.10 -18.40 5.51
N ARG A 382 -60.42 -18.19 5.48
CA ARG A 382 -61.18 -17.95 4.23
C ARG A 382 -61.00 -16.50 3.74
#